data_5f3a8c5080c454ba5a9b0a39bf575603
#
_entry.id   5f3a8c5080c454ba5a9b0a39bf575603
#
_cell.length_a   1.000
_cell.length_b   1.000
_cell.length_c   1.000
_cell.angle_alpha   90.00
_cell.angle_beta   90.00
_cell.angle_gamma   90.00
#
_symmetry.space_group_name_H-M   'P 1'
#
loop_
_entity.id
_entity.type
_entity.pdbx_description
1 polymer ?
#
loop_
_entity_poly.entity_id
_entity_poly.type
_entity_poly.pdbx_seq_one_letter_code
_entity_poly.pdbx_strand_id
1 'polypeptide(L)'
;MSERSERTSRHSSEALAPPPSGGAGELRFPEHFLWGAATAAYQIEGAARDDGRGPSIWDTFSRTPGKVYQGHTGDVACDHYHRYPDDVALMAELGLRAYRFSVAWPRIQPDGTGPANPRGLDFYDRLTDTLLDRGIDPIVTLYHWDLPQALGDRGGWTNRETAEHFATYATAVYARLGDRVDVWTTLNEPWCSAYLGYGNGVHAPGEQDPAAAFTAVHHLLLGHGLAARALRAAGARNVGITLNPADVRPADPQSAADAAAVRLVDGLHNRIFLDPLLAGGYPDDVREHVARIVEPTFIRDGDEKLIAAPIDLLGINYYSPSYVAGRPDGAGNGAYPGTEGAVQFLPAAGPLTDMGWMIEPAGLTRLLERIATDYPGVPLLITENGAAFPDKPGADSPDGPGQVIDTDRIAYLDGHLRAAHEAISRGVDLRGYLVWSFLDNFEWAEGYRKRFGIVHVDYLTQRRTPKASARWYQEVISRNGL
;
A
#
# COMPACT_ATOMS: atom_id res chain seq x y z
N MET A 1 9.10 59.51 3.86
CA MET A 1 10.18 58.88 4.64
C MET A 1 9.51 58.03 5.69
N SER A 2 9.45 56.72 5.50
CA SER A 2 9.17 55.72 6.51
C SER A 2 9.59 54.38 5.91
N GLU A 3 10.71 53.88 6.40
CA GLU A 3 11.29 52.60 6.03
C GLU A 3 10.41 51.49 6.56
N ARG A 4 9.97 50.56 5.70
CA ARG A 4 9.42 49.26 6.09
C ARG A 4 10.54 48.25 5.99
N SER A 5 10.98 47.79 7.17
CA SER A 5 11.88 46.67 7.39
C SER A 5 11.24 45.35 6.89
N GLU A 6 11.86 44.78 5.87
CA GLU A 6 11.61 43.39 5.45
C GLU A 6 12.22 42.41 6.46
N ARG A 7 11.38 41.72 7.20
CA ARG A 7 11.79 40.52 7.98
C ARG A 7 11.73 39.29 7.08
N THR A 8 12.85 38.93 6.51
CA THR A 8 13.07 37.59 5.95
C THR A 8 13.17 36.56 7.08
N SER A 9 12.14 35.72 7.25
CA SER A 9 12.20 34.56 8.12
C SER A 9 13.06 33.48 7.44
N ARG A 10 14.28 33.32 7.90
CA ARG A 10 15.12 32.17 7.57
C ARG A 10 14.56 30.96 8.34
N HIS A 11 13.89 30.04 7.65
CA HIS A 11 13.70 28.68 8.15
C HIS A 11 15.04 27.95 7.99
N SER A 12 15.76 27.82 9.07
CA SER A 12 16.90 26.92 9.17
C SER A 12 16.36 25.48 9.20
N SER A 13 16.64 24.72 8.13
CA SER A 13 16.49 23.28 8.12
C SER A 13 17.57 22.72 9.07
N GLU A 14 17.21 22.40 10.30
CA GLU A 14 18.04 21.53 11.13
C GLU A 14 18.01 20.14 10.50
N ALA A 15 19.11 19.76 9.89
CA ALA A 15 19.36 18.38 9.49
C ALA A 15 19.32 17.53 10.76
N LEU A 16 18.52 16.46 10.75
CA LEU A 16 18.50 15.46 11.82
C LEU A 16 19.94 14.97 12.01
N ALA A 17 20.48 15.18 13.22
CA ALA A 17 21.78 14.64 13.57
C ALA A 17 21.77 13.10 13.43
N PRO A 18 22.87 12.48 12.96
CA PRO A 18 22.93 11.02 12.94
C PRO A 18 22.68 10.48 14.35
N PRO A 19 21.98 9.36 14.48
CA PRO A 19 21.69 8.78 15.79
C PRO A 19 23.01 8.52 16.53
N PRO A 20 23.05 8.73 17.86
CA PRO A 20 24.25 8.52 18.63
C PRO A 20 24.68 7.05 18.51
N SER A 21 25.94 6.83 18.19
CA SER A 21 26.62 5.52 18.25
C SER A 21 26.81 5.08 19.71
N GLY A 22 25.71 4.83 20.38
CA GLY A 22 25.67 4.25 21.72
C GLY A 22 25.48 2.73 21.58
N GLY A 23 26.38 1.93 22.15
CA GLY A 23 26.39 0.47 22.13
C GLY A 23 25.09 -0.16 22.64
N ALA A 24 24.06 -0.18 21.81
CA ALA A 24 22.92 -1.06 21.91
C ALA A 24 23.33 -2.38 21.26
N GLY A 25 23.11 -3.51 21.94
CA GLY A 25 23.37 -4.83 21.37
C GLY A 25 22.70 -4.98 20.01
N GLU A 26 23.34 -5.69 19.11
CA GLU A 26 22.86 -6.01 17.76
C GLU A 26 21.42 -6.54 17.83
N LEU A 27 20.47 -5.87 17.18
CA LEU A 27 19.08 -6.30 17.11
C LEU A 27 18.96 -7.33 15.99
N ARG A 28 18.68 -8.58 16.34
CA ARG A 28 18.50 -9.67 15.38
C ARG A 28 17.03 -10.03 15.22
N PHE A 29 16.61 -10.16 13.96
CA PHE A 29 15.29 -10.67 13.62
C PHE A 29 15.26 -12.20 13.64
N PRO A 30 14.06 -12.84 13.67
CA PRO A 30 13.94 -14.28 13.59
C PRO A 30 14.68 -14.86 12.37
N GLU A 31 15.17 -16.09 12.48
CA GLU A 31 15.99 -16.73 11.42
C GLU A 31 15.32 -16.77 10.05
N HIS A 32 13.98 -16.94 10.03
CA HIS A 32 13.19 -17.02 8.81
C HIS A 32 12.44 -15.71 8.50
N PHE A 33 12.90 -14.58 9.05
CA PHE A 33 12.29 -13.29 8.79
C PHE A 33 12.48 -12.90 7.32
N LEU A 34 11.36 -12.61 6.64
CA LEU A 34 11.35 -12.36 5.20
C LEU A 34 11.72 -10.92 4.90
N TRP A 35 12.83 -10.72 4.21
CA TRP A 35 13.33 -9.42 3.78
C TRP A 35 13.06 -9.20 2.31
N GLY A 36 12.41 -8.09 1.95
CA GLY A 36 12.10 -7.82 0.56
C GLY A 36 11.75 -6.39 0.25
N ALA A 37 11.21 -6.21 -0.95
CA ALA A 37 10.68 -4.95 -1.42
C ALA A 37 9.35 -5.17 -2.16
N ALA A 38 8.57 -4.10 -2.31
CA ALA A 38 7.29 -4.15 -2.99
C ALA A 38 7.20 -3.14 -4.12
N THR A 39 6.34 -3.43 -5.10
CA THR A 39 5.90 -2.53 -6.16
C THR A 39 4.46 -2.85 -6.59
N ALA A 40 3.86 -1.99 -7.42
CA ALA A 40 2.57 -2.25 -8.03
C ALA A 40 2.63 -2.10 -9.57
N ALA A 41 1.85 -2.91 -10.27
CA ALA A 41 1.89 -3.05 -11.72
C ALA A 41 1.74 -1.70 -12.45
N TYR A 42 0.67 -0.96 -12.19
CA TYR A 42 0.42 0.32 -12.87
C TYR A 42 1.52 1.35 -12.61
N GLN A 43 2.16 1.30 -11.43
CA GLN A 43 3.17 2.26 -11.02
C GLN A 43 4.53 2.05 -11.69
N ILE A 44 4.86 0.81 -12.12
CA ILE A 44 6.19 0.50 -12.64
C ILE A 44 6.24 -0.12 -14.03
N GLU A 45 5.22 -0.88 -14.44
CA GLU A 45 5.32 -1.72 -15.65
C GLU A 45 5.44 -0.92 -16.93
N GLY A 46 4.64 0.12 -17.11
CA GLY A 46 4.47 0.74 -18.42
C GLY A 46 3.82 -0.21 -19.42
N ALA A 47 4.29 -0.20 -20.67
CA ALA A 47 3.76 -1.07 -21.73
C ALA A 47 2.22 -1.07 -21.76
N ALA A 48 1.62 0.13 -21.64
CA ALA A 48 0.19 0.32 -21.38
C ALA A 48 -0.73 -0.25 -22.48
N ARG A 49 -0.19 -0.58 -23.66
CA ARG A 49 -0.95 -1.12 -24.80
C ARG A 49 -0.33 -2.39 -25.38
N ASP A 50 0.76 -2.87 -24.79
CA ASP A 50 1.52 -3.98 -25.35
C ASP A 50 0.83 -5.32 -25.04
N ASP A 51 1.03 -6.27 -25.91
CA ASP A 51 0.60 -7.66 -25.78
C ASP A 51 -0.89 -7.85 -25.44
N GLY A 52 -1.73 -6.91 -25.93
CA GLY A 52 -3.17 -6.99 -25.78
C GLY A 52 -3.70 -6.55 -24.41
N ARG A 53 -2.90 -5.81 -23.61
CA ARG A 53 -3.38 -5.18 -22.39
C ARG A 53 -4.53 -4.21 -22.70
N GLY A 54 -5.64 -4.36 -21.99
CA GLY A 54 -6.75 -3.40 -22.00
C GLY A 54 -6.46 -2.17 -21.10
N PRO A 55 -7.24 -1.08 -21.26
CA PRO A 55 -7.13 0.05 -20.36
C PRO A 55 -7.65 -0.29 -18.95
N SER A 56 -7.04 0.30 -17.94
CA SER A 56 -7.55 0.33 -16.56
C SER A 56 -8.25 1.66 -16.26
N ILE A 57 -8.97 1.71 -15.14
CA ILE A 57 -9.55 2.96 -14.62
C ILE A 57 -8.45 4.01 -14.36
N TRP A 58 -7.22 3.62 -14.02
CA TRP A 58 -6.08 4.52 -13.86
C TRP A 58 -5.56 5.07 -15.19
N ASP A 59 -5.62 4.30 -16.28
CA ASP A 59 -5.29 4.83 -17.62
C ASP A 59 -6.23 5.96 -18.03
N THR A 60 -7.51 5.84 -17.73
CA THR A 60 -8.51 6.89 -17.98
C THR A 60 -8.36 8.07 -17.04
N PHE A 61 -8.23 7.80 -15.74
CA PHE A 61 -8.11 8.81 -14.69
C PHE A 61 -6.87 9.69 -14.89
N SER A 62 -5.71 9.10 -15.15
CA SER A 62 -4.46 9.84 -15.31
C SER A 62 -4.46 10.77 -16.55
N ARG A 63 -5.27 10.44 -17.57
CA ARG A 63 -5.47 11.29 -18.76
C ARG A 63 -6.56 12.33 -18.57
N THR A 64 -7.33 12.28 -17.48
CA THR A 64 -8.34 13.27 -17.17
C THR A 64 -7.67 14.56 -16.65
N PRO A 65 -7.90 15.72 -17.28
CA PRO A 65 -7.24 16.96 -16.87
C PRO A 65 -7.44 17.30 -15.39
N GLY A 66 -6.34 17.63 -14.71
CA GLY A 66 -6.34 18.05 -13.29
C GLY A 66 -6.40 16.92 -12.27
N LYS A 67 -6.50 15.66 -12.68
CA LYS A 67 -6.58 14.52 -11.77
C LYS A 67 -5.21 14.03 -11.28
N VAL A 68 -4.19 14.14 -12.10
CA VAL A 68 -2.81 13.75 -11.77
C VAL A 68 -1.87 14.95 -11.96
N TYR A 69 -0.90 15.07 -11.06
CA TYR A 69 0.10 16.14 -11.13
C TYR A 69 0.72 16.24 -12.52
N GLN A 70 0.67 17.45 -13.12
CA GLN A 70 1.18 17.76 -14.47
C GLN A 70 0.67 16.84 -15.61
N GLY A 71 -0.42 16.10 -15.39
CA GLY A 71 -0.94 15.15 -16.38
C GLY A 71 -0.03 13.95 -16.62
N HIS A 72 0.78 13.58 -15.64
CA HIS A 72 1.59 12.37 -15.71
C HIS A 72 0.73 11.13 -15.87
N THR A 73 1.21 10.11 -16.60
CA THR A 73 0.52 8.84 -16.83
C THR A 73 1.44 7.67 -16.52
N GLY A 74 0.87 6.49 -16.30
CA GLY A 74 1.62 5.23 -16.15
C GLY A 74 2.01 4.56 -17.47
N ASP A 75 1.92 5.26 -18.62
CA ASP A 75 2.09 4.64 -19.94
C ASP A 75 3.46 4.00 -20.15
N VAL A 76 4.50 4.64 -19.63
CA VAL A 76 5.88 4.14 -19.63
C VAL A 76 6.33 3.76 -18.22
N ALA A 77 5.95 4.53 -17.24
CA ALA A 77 6.33 4.37 -15.83
C ALA A 77 7.85 4.12 -15.68
N CYS A 78 8.23 2.98 -15.13
CA CYS A 78 9.62 2.55 -15.02
C CYS A 78 10.02 1.56 -16.12
N ASP A 79 9.15 1.32 -17.11
CA ASP A 79 9.39 0.36 -18.20
C ASP A 79 9.78 -1.05 -17.68
N HIS A 80 9.27 -1.41 -16.49
CA HIS A 80 9.60 -2.70 -15.87
C HIS A 80 9.16 -3.89 -16.73
N TYR A 81 8.09 -3.74 -17.50
CA TYR A 81 7.60 -4.77 -18.40
C TYR A 81 8.71 -5.29 -19.35
N HIS A 82 9.59 -4.40 -19.83
CA HIS A 82 10.71 -4.76 -20.71
C HIS A 82 12.02 -4.97 -19.93
N ARG A 83 12.17 -4.31 -18.75
CA ARG A 83 13.42 -4.27 -17.98
C ARG A 83 13.45 -5.17 -16.77
N TYR A 84 12.41 -5.99 -16.55
CA TYR A 84 12.34 -6.86 -15.37
C TYR A 84 13.59 -7.77 -15.19
N PRO A 85 14.28 -8.26 -16.24
CA PRO A 85 15.48 -9.07 -15.99
C PRO A 85 16.62 -8.28 -15.31
N ASP A 86 16.79 -7.01 -15.68
CA ASP A 86 17.80 -6.12 -15.09
C ASP A 86 17.37 -5.70 -13.68
N ASP A 87 16.08 -5.40 -13.50
CA ASP A 87 15.52 -5.04 -12.19
C ASP A 87 15.64 -6.21 -11.19
N VAL A 88 15.35 -7.44 -11.61
CA VAL A 88 15.50 -8.64 -10.79
C VAL A 88 16.98 -8.93 -10.50
N ALA A 89 17.88 -8.71 -11.46
CA ALA A 89 19.31 -8.83 -11.24
C ALA A 89 19.80 -7.85 -10.17
N LEU A 90 19.28 -6.62 -10.19
CA LEU A 90 19.58 -5.60 -9.16
C LEU A 90 18.99 -5.98 -7.80
N MET A 91 17.79 -6.54 -7.73
CA MET A 91 17.20 -7.06 -6.50
C MET A 91 18.11 -8.13 -5.85
N ALA A 92 18.60 -9.07 -6.67
CA ALA A 92 19.52 -10.12 -6.21
C ALA A 92 20.87 -9.53 -5.74
N GLU A 93 21.43 -8.54 -6.45
CA GLU A 93 22.64 -7.82 -6.03
C GLU A 93 22.46 -7.16 -4.65
N LEU A 94 21.28 -6.57 -4.41
CA LEU A 94 20.92 -5.95 -3.13
C LEU A 94 20.55 -6.96 -2.04
N GLY A 95 20.56 -8.25 -2.35
CA GLY A 95 20.32 -9.32 -1.38
C GLY A 95 18.86 -9.49 -0.97
N LEU A 96 17.90 -8.94 -1.72
CA LEU A 96 16.49 -9.14 -1.45
C LEU A 96 16.13 -10.64 -1.49
N ARG A 97 15.34 -11.10 -0.52
CA ARG A 97 14.88 -12.48 -0.41
C ARG A 97 13.46 -12.69 -0.92
N ALA A 98 12.68 -11.61 -0.97
CA ALA A 98 11.32 -11.62 -1.48
C ALA A 98 11.04 -10.38 -2.32
N TYR A 99 10.16 -10.54 -3.29
CA TYR A 99 9.65 -9.42 -4.07
C TYR A 99 8.13 -9.53 -4.17
N ARG A 100 7.43 -8.50 -3.64
CA ARG A 100 5.98 -8.38 -3.78
C ARG A 100 5.67 -7.51 -5.00
N PHE A 101 4.93 -8.08 -5.93
CA PHE A 101 4.44 -7.38 -7.11
C PHE A 101 2.95 -7.63 -7.31
N SER A 102 2.26 -6.72 -7.97
CA SER A 102 0.88 -6.96 -8.36
C SER A 102 0.75 -7.41 -9.81
N VAL A 103 -0.31 -8.14 -10.10
CA VAL A 103 -0.69 -8.56 -11.44
C VAL A 103 -1.72 -7.58 -11.99
N ALA A 104 -1.43 -6.95 -13.12
CA ALA A 104 -2.39 -6.06 -13.79
C ALA A 104 -3.57 -6.86 -14.36
N TRP A 105 -4.74 -6.74 -13.73
CA TRP A 105 -5.94 -7.42 -14.21
C TRP A 105 -6.25 -7.12 -15.70
N PRO A 106 -6.17 -5.86 -16.20
CA PRO A 106 -6.39 -5.56 -17.61
C PRO A 106 -5.35 -6.16 -18.55
N ARG A 107 -4.21 -6.64 -18.05
CA ARG A 107 -3.24 -7.39 -18.85
C ARG A 107 -3.66 -8.85 -19.03
N ILE A 108 -4.32 -9.40 -18.01
CA ILE A 108 -4.78 -10.79 -18.01
C ILE A 108 -6.15 -10.94 -18.66
N GLN A 109 -7.08 -10.06 -18.32
CA GLN A 109 -8.42 -9.99 -18.92
C GLN A 109 -8.70 -8.54 -19.34
N PRO A 110 -8.40 -8.17 -20.59
CA PRO A 110 -8.48 -6.78 -21.07
C PRO A 110 -9.83 -6.09 -20.82
N ASP A 111 -10.93 -6.84 -20.91
CA ASP A 111 -12.28 -6.36 -20.64
C ASP A 111 -12.77 -6.73 -19.23
N GLY A 112 -11.88 -7.25 -18.38
CA GLY A 112 -12.19 -7.70 -17.02
C GLY A 112 -12.94 -9.02 -16.94
N THR A 113 -13.33 -9.59 -18.04
CA THR A 113 -14.07 -10.85 -18.17
C THR A 113 -13.59 -11.65 -19.39
N GLY A 114 -14.10 -12.87 -19.56
CA GLY A 114 -13.75 -13.72 -20.69
C GLY A 114 -12.43 -14.47 -20.52
N PRO A 115 -11.89 -15.04 -21.60
CA PRO A 115 -10.66 -15.84 -21.52
C PRO A 115 -9.45 -15.01 -21.13
N ALA A 116 -8.53 -15.62 -20.41
CA ALA A 116 -7.28 -14.98 -20.06
C ALA A 116 -6.39 -14.75 -21.30
N ASN A 117 -5.77 -13.58 -21.39
CA ASN A 117 -4.79 -13.24 -22.41
C ASN A 117 -3.48 -14.00 -22.17
N PRO A 118 -3.10 -14.93 -23.05
CA PRO A 118 -1.91 -15.75 -22.82
C PRO A 118 -0.61 -14.92 -22.78
N ARG A 119 -0.50 -13.84 -23.56
CA ARG A 119 0.70 -12.99 -23.55
C ARG A 119 0.86 -12.22 -22.25
N GLY A 120 -0.26 -11.79 -21.65
CA GLY A 120 -0.24 -11.18 -20.32
C GLY A 120 0.21 -12.17 -19.24
N LEU A 121 -0.32 -13.39 -19.26
CA LEU A 121 0.13 -14.46 -18.37
C LEU A 121 1.61 -14.83 -18.58
N ASP A 122 2.08 -14.90 -19.83
CA ASP A 122 3.47 -15.22 -20.14
C ASP A 122 4.47 -14.19 -19.59
N PHE A 123 4.07 -12.92 -19.44
CA PHE A 123 4.92 -11.92 -18.81
C PHE A 123 5.16 -12.26 -17.32
N TYR A 124 4.09 -12.49 -16.55
CA TYR A 124 4.22 -12.83 -15.14
C TYR A 124 4.85 -14.20 -14.89
N ASP A 125 4.67 -15.12 -15.80
CA ASP A 125 5.33 -16.42 -15.82
C ASP A 125 6.86 -16.25 -15.90
N ARG A 126 7.33 -15.49 -16.89
CA ARG A 126 8.76 -15.18 -17.04
C ARG A 126 9.33 -14.37 -15.88
N LEU A 127 8.57 -13.41 -15.33
CA LEU A 127 8.98 -12.65 -14.16
C LEU A 127 9.16 -13.58 -12.94
N THR A 128 8.19 -14.46 -12.71
CA THR A 128 8.23 -15.44 -11.62
C THR A 128 9.43 -16.37 -11.74
N ASP A 129 9.67 -16.94 -12.92
CA ASP A 129 10.85 -17.79 -13.17
C ASP A 129 12.15 -17.03 -12.94
N THR A 130 12.24 -15.79 -13.42
CA THR A 130 13.46 -14.96 -13.25
C THR A 130 13.75 -14.65 -11.79
N LEU A 131 12.71 -14.43 -10.97
CA LEU A 131 12.86 -14.23 -9.52
C LEU A 131 13.39 -15.50 -8.84
N LEU A 132 12.75 -16.64 -9.11
CA LEU A 132 13.12 -17.93 -8.51
C LEU A 132 14.53 -18.36 -8.93
N ASP A 133 14.93 -18.15 -10.19
CA ASP A 133 16.30 -18.41 -10.68
C ASP A 133 17.36 -17.59 -9.91
N ARG A 134 16.95 -16.48 -9.27
CA ARG A 134 17.83 -15.63 -8.45
C ARG A 134 17.64 -15.87 -6.94
N GLY A 135 16.82 -16.85 -6.54
CA GLY A 135 16.53 -17.15 -5.15
C GLY A 135 15.71 -16.08 -4.43
N ILE A 136 14.84 -15.38 -5.17
CA ILE A 136 13.91 -14.38 -4.66
C ILE A 136 12.50 -14.96 -4.67
N ASP A 137 11.87 -15.02 -3.49
CA ASP A 137 10.52 -15.55 -3.36
C ASP A 137 9.48 -14.56 -3.91
N PRO A 138 8.64 -14.96 -4.88
CA PRO A 138 7.58 -14.10 -5.40
C PRO A 138 6.40 -14.06 -4.43
N ILE A 139 5.92 -12.84 -4.10
CA ILE A 139 4.67 -12.59 -3.39
C ILE A 139 3.73 -11.88 -4.35
N VAL A 140 2.62 -12.54 -4.70
CA VAL A 140 1.70 -12.01 -5.71
C VAL A 140 0.53 -11.29 -5.05
N THR A 141 0.31 -10.03 -5.46
CA THR A 141 -0.90 -9.26 -5.18
C THR A 141 -1.81 -9.28 -6.42
N LEU A 142 -3.04 -9.76 -6.26
CA LEU A 142 -3.94 -9.92 -7.40
C LEU A 142 -4.59 -8.62 -7.86
N TYR A 143 -4.77 -7.64 -6.97
CA TYR A 143 -5.35 -6.35 -7.31
C TYR A 143 -4.68 -5.22 -6.55
N HIS A 144 -4.13 -4.28 -7.30
CA HIS A 144 -3.53 -3.05 -6.77
C HIS A 144 -4.05 -1.84 -7.56
N TRP A 145 -5.40 -1.69 -7.53
CA TRP A 145 -6.22 -0.54 -7.95
C TRP A 145 -6.46 -0.38 -9.45
N ASP A 146 -5.82 -1.15 -10.28
CA ASP A 146 -5.89 -1.09 -11.75
C ASP A 146 -7.04 -1.94 -12.34
N LEU A 147 -8.28 -1.66 -11.90
CA LEU A 147 -9.48 -2.30 -12.41
C LEU A 147 -9.60 -2.10 -13.94
N PRO A 148 -9.91 -3.14 -14.73
CA PRO A 148 -10.20 -2.98 -16.14
C PRO A 148 -11.29 -1.92 -16.39
N GLN A 149 -11.04 -0.99 -17.34
CA GLN A 149 -11.95 0.11 -17.61
C GLN A 149 -13.35 -0.38 -17.96
N ALA A 150 -13.47 -1.47 -18.70
CA ALA A 150 -14.77 -2.05 -19.06
C ALA A 150 -15.60 -2.52 -17.85
N LEU A 151 -14.96 -2.88 -16.73
CA LEU A 151 -15.64 -3.10 -15.44
C LEU A 151 -15.99 -1.75 -14.79
N GLY A 152 -15.06 -0.78 -14.84
CA GLY A 152 -15.31 0.57 -14.36
C GLY A 152 -16.54 1.19 -15.00
N ASP A 153 -16.70 1.07 -16.33
CA ASP A 153 -17.85 1.58 -17.11
C ASP A 153 -19.18 0.93 -16.72
N ARG A 154 -19.14 -0.21 -16.03
CA ARG A 154 -20.31 -0.93 -15.51
C ARG A 154 -20.52 -0.72 -14.00
N GLY A 155 -19.88 0.33 -13.43
CA GLY A 155 -19.99 0.69 -12.02
C GLY A 155 -18.83 0.19 -11.15
N GLY A 156 -17.84 -0.51 -11.71
CA GLY A 156 -16.65 -0.94 -10.99
C GLY A 156 -16.99 -1.71 -9.71
N TRP A 157 -16.39 -1.32 -8.58
CA TRP A 157 -16.64 -1.98 -7.30
C TRP A 157 -17.99 -1.64 -6.66
N THR A 158 -18.79 -0.72 -7.23
CA THR A 158 -20.20 -0.56 -6.81
C THR A 158 -21.11 -1.64 -7.44
N ASN A 159 -20.65 -2.32 -8.49
CA ASN A 159 -21.33 -3.45 -9.08
C ASN A 159 -20.83 -4.76 -8.45
N ARG A 160 -21.74 -5.52 -7.85
CA ARG A 160 -21.44 -6.80 -7.18
C ARG A 160 -20.78 -7.82 -8.12
N GLU A 161 -21.13 -7.84 -9.40
CA GLU A 161 -20.57 -8.79 -10.37
C GLU A 161 -19.04 -8.65 -10.49
N THR A 162 -18.49 -7.46 -10.18
CA THR A 162 -17.04 -7.24 -10.16
C THR A 162 -16.34 -8.16 -9.15
N ALA A 163 -16.97 -8.44 -8.00
CA ALA A 163 -16.43 -9.37 -7.01
C ALA A 163 -16.37 -10.82 -7.55
N GLU A 164 -17.36 -11.23 -8.33
CA GLU A 164 -17.40 -12.55 -8.96
C GLU A 164 -16.39 -12.68 -10.11
N HIS A 165 -16.25 -11.62 -10.91
CA HIS A 165 -15.24 -11.53 -11.96
C HIS A 165 -13.83 -11.55 -11.39
N PHE A 166 -13.62 -10.89 -10.25
CA PHE A 166 -12.32 -10.90 -9.56
C PHE A 166 -11.92 -12.31 -9.13
N ALA A 167 -12.83 -13.11 -8.59
CA ALA A 167 -12.55 -14.50 -8.23
C ALA A 167 -12.20 -15.38 -9.45
N THR A 168 -12.86 -15.12 -10.59
CA THR A 168 -12.55 -15.80 -11.85
C THR A 168 -11.16 -15.43 -12.36
N TYR A 169 -10.83 -14.15 -12.36
CA TYR A 169 -9.51 -13.63 -12.71
C TYR A 169 -8.42 -14.22 -11.78
N ALA A 170 -8.63 -14.19 -10.47
CA ALA A 170 -7.70 -14.75 -9.48
C ALA A 170 -7.38 -16.22 -9.78
N THR A 171 -8.40 -17.01 -10.12
CA THR A 171 -8.24 -18.42 -10.49
C THR A 171 -7.43 -18.59 -11.77
N ALA A 172 -7.63 -17.74 -12.77
CA ALA A 172 -6.86 -17.78 -14.03
C ALA A 172 -5.38 -17.48 -13.81
N VAL A 173 -5.04 -16.50 -12.95
CA VAL A 173 -3.65 -16.20 -12.58
C VAL A 173 -3.04 -17.37 -11.79
N TYR A 174 -3.78 -17.90 -10.81
CA TYR A 174 -3.31 -19.03 -10.00
C TYR A 174 -3.06 -20.29 -10.86
N ALA A 175 -3.91 -20.57 -11.83
CA ALA A 175 -3.73 -21.71 -12.72
C ALA A 175 -2.39 -21.67 -13.51
N ARG A 176 -1.83 -20.47 -13.71
CA ARG A 176 -0.53 -20.28 -14.40
C ARG A 176 0.67 -20.28 -13.44
N LEU A 177 0.54 -19.68 -12.27
CA LEU A 177 1.65 -19.39 -11.37
C LEU A 177 1.63 -20.19 -10.07
N GLY A 178 0.52 -20.84 -9.75
CA GLY A 178 0.29 -21.47 -8.45
C GLY A 178 1.17 -22.68 -8.12
N ASP A 179 1.87 -23.22 -9.10
CA ASP A 179 2.88 -24.27 -8.92
C ASP A 179 4.20 -23.73 -8.34
N ARG A 180 4.45 -22.43 -8.42
CA ARG A 180 5.72 -21.75 -8.08
C ARG A 180 5.59 -20.58 -7.10
N VAL A 181 4.42 -19.98 -6.98
CA VAL A 181 4.15 -18.88 -6.05
C VAL A 181 3.48 -19.44 -4.81
N ASP A 182 4.11 -19.21 -3.65
CA ASP A 182 3.61 -19.74 -2.37
C ASP A 182 2.70 -18.73 -1.64
N VAL A 183 2.95 -17.41 -1.77
CA VAL A 183 2.23 -16.36 -1.04
C VAL A 183 1.38 -15.51 -1.97
N TRP A 184 0.08 -15.44 -1.65
CA TRP A 184 -0.94 -14.74 -2.44
C TRP A 184 -1.67 -13.72 -1.59
N THR A 185 -1.70 -12.47 -2.00
CA THR A 185 -2.58 -11.45 -1.44
C THR A 185 -3.63 -11.05 -2.46
N THR A 186 -4.89 -11.05 -2.04
CA THR A 186 -6.01 -10.78 -2.95
C THR A 186 -6.05 -9.31 -3.36
N LEU A 187 -6.19 -8.43 -2.38
CA LEU A 187 -6.33 -6.98 -2.57
C LEU A 187 -5.19 -6.25 -1.86
N ASN A 188 -4.77 -5.12 -2.45
CA ASN A 188 -4.02 -4.10 -1.74
C ASN A 188 -4.94 -2.96 -1.34
N GLU A 189 -4.98 -2.65 -0.05
CA GLU A 189 -5.63 -1.47 0.53
C GLU A 189 -7.03 -1.20 -0.05
N PRO A 190 -8.01 -2.05 0.21
CA PRO A 190 -9.38 -1.81 -0.24
C PRO A 190 -9.93 -0.47 0.25
N TRP A 191 -9.38 0.08 1.35
CA TRP A 191 -9.65 1.42 1.83
C TRP A 191 -9.36 2.49 0.77
N CYS A 192 -8.20 2.46 0.13
CA CYS A 192 -7.84 3.40 -0.92
C CYS A 192 -8.77 3.30 -2.14
N SER A 193 -9.05 2.07 -2.59
CA SER A 193 -9.99 1.88 -3.70
C SER A 193 -11.38 2.44 -3.39
N ALA A 194 -11.91 2.19 -2.18
CA ALA A 194 -13.26 2.59 -1.81
C ALA A 194 -13.36 4.09 -1.49
N TYR A 195 -12.57 4.59 -0.52
CA TYR A 195 -12.73 5.96 -0.07
C TYR A 195 -12.08 6.99 -0.98
N LEU A 196 -10.87 6.72 -1.49
CA LEU A 196 -10.19 7.66 -2.40
C LEU A 196 -10.73 7.57 -3.82
N GLY A 197 -11.21 6.38 -4.23
CA GLY A 197 -11.74 6.16 -5.58
C GLY A 197 -13.20 6.56 -5.72
N TYR A 198 -14.06 6.12 -4.81
CA TYR A 198 -15.51 6.32 -4.89
C TYR A 198 -16.02 7.39 -3.92
N GLY A 199 -15.36 7.60 -2.77
CA GLY A 199 -15.83 8.52 -1.74
C GLY A 199 -15.46 9.98 -2.00
N ASN A 200 -14.19 10.28 -2.27
CA ASN A 200 -13.68 11.64 -2.43
C ASN A 200 -13.08 11.95 -3.82
N GLY A 201 -12.92 10.95 -4.68
CA GLY A 201 -12.49 11.10 -6.06
C GLY A 201 -11.04 11.57 -6.29
N VAL A 202 -10.17 11.40 -5.28
CA VAL A 202 -8.74 11.72 -5.37
C VAL A 202 -7.99 10.66 -6.18
N HIS A 203 -8.50 9.42 -6.19
CA HIS A 203 -8.01 8.30 -6.99
C HIS A 203 -9.06 7.86 -8.03
N ALA A 204 -8.63 6.99 -8.96
CA ALA A 204 -9.53 6.36 -9.91
C ALA A 204 -10.58 5.47 -9.20
N PRO A 205 -11.83 5.45 -9.66
CA PRO A 205 -12.37 6.05 -10.89
C PRO A 205 -12.66 7.55 -10.80
N GLY A 206 -12.57 8.18 -9.62
CA GLY A 206 -12.72 9.60 -9.43
C GLY A 206 -14.14 10.04 -9.03
N GLU A 207 -14.93 9.13 -8.49
CA GLU A 207 -16.29 9.38 -7.98
C GLU A 207 -16.26 10.12 -6.63
N GLN A 208 -17.31 10.85 -6.34
CA GLN A 208 -17.47 11.60 -5.08
C GLN A 208 -18.85 11.28 -4.48
N ASP A 209 -19.05 10.02 -4.11
CA ASP A 209 -20.30 9.52 -3.56
C ASP A 209 -20.06 8.67 -2.30
N PRO A 210 -20.45 9.17 -1.12
CA PRO A 210 -20.36 8.43 0.14
C PRO A 210 -21.05 7.05 0.12
N ALA A 211 -22.19 6.94 -0.56
CA ALA A 211 -22.93 5.68 -0.67
C ALA A 211 -22.17 4.67 -1.55
N ALA A 212 -21.60 5.14 -2.65
CA ALA A 212 -20.74 4.34 -3.52
C ALA A 212 -19.50 3.83 -2.78
N ALA A 213 -18.89 4.66 -1.91
CA ALA A 213 -17.74 4.26 -1.11
C ALA A 213 -18.05 3.04 -0.21
N PHE A 214 -19.15 3.07 0.55
CA PHE A 214 -19.54 1.96 1.42
C PHE A 214 -19.95 0.71 0.64
N THR A 215 -20.59 0.89 -0.51
CA THR A 215 -20.91 -0.21 -1.42
C THR A 215 -19.62 -0.87 -1.95
N ALA A 216 -18.64 -0.05 -2.33
CA ALA A 216 -17.35 -0.53 -2.80
C ALA A 216 -16.55 -1.25 -1.69
N VAL A 217 -16.57 -0.75 -0.43
CA VAL A 217 -15.98 -1.46 0.71
C VAL A 217 -16.52 -2.88 0.79
N HIS A 218 -17.83 -3.05 0.76
CA HIS A 218 -18.46 -4.38 0.86
C HIS A 218 -18.11 -5.29 -0.31
N HIS A 219 -18.20 -4.79 -1.53
CA HIS A 219 -17.93 -5.63 -2.71
C HIS A 219 -16.44 -5.95 -2.88
N LEU A 220 -15.52 -5.09 -2.44
CA LEU A 220 -14.09 -5.40 -2.35
C LEU A 220 -13.86 -6.56 -1.37
N LEU A 221 -14.42 -6.48 -0.16
CA LEU A 221 -14.31 -7.55 0.83
C LEU A 221 -14.96 -8.85 0.34
N LEU A 222 -16.12 -8.76 -0.31
CA LEU A 222 -16.76 -9.92 -0.93
C LEU A 222 -15.87 -10.54 -2.02
N GLY A 223 -15.24 -9.70 -2.85
CA GLY A 223 -14.28 -10.13 -3.87
C GLY A 223 -13.09 -10.86 -3.25
N HIS A 224 -12.56 -10.33 -2.12
CA HIS A 224 -11.54 -11.04 -1.35
C HIS A 224 -12.00 -12.44 -0.94
N GLY A 225 -13.16 -12.53 -0.29
CA GLY A 225 -13.65 -13.80 0.24
C GLY A 225 -13.92 -14.84 -0.87
N LEU A 226 -14.51 -14.41 -1.98
CA LEU A 226 -14.73 -15.26 -3.15
C LEU A 226 -13.41 -15.74 -3.77
N ALA A 227 -12.44 -14.82 -3.95
CA ALA A 227 -11.13 -15.15 -4.50
C ALA A 227 -10.34 -16.07 -3.57
N ALA A 228 -10.30 -15.80 -2.25
CA ALA A 228 -9.62 -16.63 -1.28
C ALA A 228 -10.16 -18.07 -1.28
N ARG A 229 -11.46 -18.24 -1.34
CA ARG A 229 -12.09 -19.58 -1.44
C ARG A 229 -11.76 -20.29 -2.77
N ALA A 230 -11.78 -19.55 -3.88
CA ALA A 230 -11.45 -20.10 -5.19
C ALA A 230 -9.98 -20.54 -5.28
N LEU A 231 -9.06 -19.71 -4.77
CA LEU A 231 -7.64 -20.02 -4.70
C LEU A 231 -7.38 -21.26 -3.84
N ARG A 232 -8.00 -21.36 -2.65
CA ARG A 232 -7.87 -22.55 -1.79
C ARG A 232 -8.43 -23.80 -2.44
N ALA A 233 -9.57 -23.70 -3.12
CA ALA A 233 -10.14 -24.82 -3.88
C ALA A 233 -9.21 -25.27 -5.01
N ALA A 234 -8.41 -24.36 -5.57
CA ALA A 234 -7.39 -24.66 -6.58
C ALA A 234 -6.06 -25.16 -5.97
N GLY A 235 -5.89 -25.15 -4.65
CA GLY A 235 -4.72 -25.68 -3.94
C GLY A 235 -3.78 -24.66 -3.31
N ALA A 236 -4.11 -23.37 -3.34
CA ALA A 236 -3.31 -22.33 -2.70
C ALA A 236 -3.22 -22.51 -1.18
N ARG A 237 -2.03 -22.30 -0.61
CA ARG A 237 -1.74 -22.53 0.81
C ARG A 237 -1.68 -21.26 1.64
N ASN A 238 -0.93 -20.27 1.18
CA ASN A 238 -0.71 -19.02 1.90
C ASN A 238 -1.50 -17.90 1.20
N VAL A 239 -2.77 -17.75 1.57
CA VAL A 239 -3.68 -16.75 1.03
C VAL A 239 -3.99 -15.70 2.07
N GLY A 240 -3.79 -14.43 1.74
CA GLY A 240 -4.05 -13.29 2.60
C GLY A 240 -4.64 -12.10 1.86
N ILE A 241 -4.70 -11.00 2.57
CA ILE A 241 -5.09 -9.68 2.08
C ILE A 241 -4.12 -8.65 2.66
N THR A 242 -3.87 -7.56 1.95
CA THR A 242 -3.11 -6.43 2.48
C THR A 242 -4.03 -5.27 2.82
N LEU A 243 -3.94 -4.80 4.06
CA LEU A 243 -4.66 -3.64 4.56
C LEU A 243 -3.67 -2.53 4.93
N ASN A 244 -4.17 -1.29 4.98
CA ASN A 244 -3.45 -0.12 5.48
C ASN A 244 -4.07 0.42 6.78
N PRO A 245 -4.09 -0.37 7.86
CA PRO A 245 -4.70 0.07 9.11
C PRO A 245 -3.93 1.26 9.71
N ALA A 246 -4.66 2.19 10.31
CA ALA A 246 -4.09 3.39 10.91
C ALA A 246 -3.96 3.25 12.43
N ASP A 247 -2.86 3.77 12.99
CA ASP A 247 -2.74 4.07 14.42
C ASP A 247 -3.46 5.40 14.69
N VAL A 248 -4.76 5.32 15.00
CA VAL A 248 -5.61 6.49 15.28
C VAL A 248 -5.51 6.88 16.75
N ARG A 249 -5.10 8.12 17.02
CA ARG A 249 -4.81 8.63 18.36
C ARG A 249 -5.67 9.86 18.71
N PRO A 250 -6.10 9.99 19.97
CA PRO A 250 -6.77 11.20 20.42
C PRO A 250 -5.78 12.37 20.52
N ALA A 251 -6.23 13.59 20.21
CA ALA A 251 -5.46 14.80 20.46
C ALA A 251 -5.21 15.02 21.96
N ASP A 252 -6.23 14.81 22.76
CA ASP A 252 -6.16 14.78 24.22
C ASP A 252 -6.64 13.40 24.74
N PRO A 253 -5.74 12.59 25.32
CA PRO A 253 -6.11 11.28 25.86
C PRO A 253 -7.15 11.31 26.99
N GLN A 254 -7.39 12.46 27.62
CA GLN A 254 -8.38 12.64 28.67
C GLN A 254 -9.73 13.16 28.16
N SER A 255 -9.81 13.57 26.89
CA SER A 255 -11.04 14.08 26.27
C SER A 255 -11.97 12.93 25.87
N ALA A 256 -13.18 12.90 26.42
CA ALA A 256 -14.21 11.94 26.00
C ALA A 256 -14.66 12.18 24.54
N ALA A 257 -14.65 13.44 24.09
CA ALA A 257 -14.98 13.78 22.71
C ALA A 257 -13.93 13.23 21.72
N ASP A 258 -12.65 13.33 22.09
CA ASP A 258 -11.57 12.80 21.25
C ASP A 258 -11.56 11.26 21.24
N ALA A 259 -11.86 10.63 22.36
CA ALA A 259 -12.04 9.18 22.42
C ALA A 259 -13.19 8.70 21.51
N ALA A 260 -14.30 9.46 21.46
CA ALA A 260 -15.40 9.17 20.54
C ALA A 260 -14.99 9.36 19.06
N ALA A 261 -14.20 10.40 18.76
CA ALA A 261 -13.65 10.64 17.42
C ALA A 261 -12.71 9.52 16.99
N VAL A 262 -11.82 9.06 17.87
CA VAL A 262 -10.94 7.89 17.63
C VAL A 262 -11.78 6.67 17.31
N ARG A 263 -12.79 6.35 18.13
CA ARG A 263 -13.65 5.18 17.91
C ARG A 263 -14.35 5.23 16.56
N LEU A 264 -14.83 6.41 16.15
CA LEU A 264 -15.52 6.60 14.86
C LEU A 264 -14.55 6.42 13.68
N VAL A 265 -13.41 7.11 13.72
CA VAL A 265 -12.39 7.01 12.64
C VAL A 265 -11.83 5.60 12.55
N ASP A 266 -11.51 4.98 13.69
CA ASP A 266 -11.07 3.60 13.77
C ASP A 266 -12.13 2.62 13.22
N GLY A 267 -13.39 2.88 13.50
CA GLY A 267 -14.51 2.14 12.93
C GLY A 267 -14.49 2.16 11.41
N LEU A 268 -14.33 3.33 10.82
CA LEU A 268 -14.40 3.55 9.37
C LEU A 268 -13.09 3.25 8.62
N HIS A 269 -11.95 3.32 9.30
CA HIS A 269 -10.64 3.04 8.70
C HIS A 269 -10.19 1.60 8.92
N ASN A 270 -10.32 1.09 10.14
CA ASN A 270 -9.77 -0.20 10.54
C ASN A 270 -10.85 -1.28 10.65
N ARG A 271 -11.83 -1.10 11.58
CA ARG A 271 -12.76 -2.17 11.95
C ARG A 271 -13.76 -2.53 10.86
N ILE A 272 -14.09 -1.61 9.96
CA ILE A 272 -14.95 -1.90 8.80
C ILE A 272 -14.31 -2.93 7.83
N PHE A 273 -12.98 -3.08 7.87
CA PHE A 273 -12.24 -4.09 7.10
C PHE A 273 -11.84 -5.28 7.99
N LEU A 274 -11.22 -5.02 9.15
CA LEU A 274 -10.66 -6.08 10.00
C LEU A 274 -11.74 -6.99 10.60
N ASP A 275 -12.85 -6.42 11.13
CA ASP A 275 -13.87 -7.20 11.80
C ASP A 275 -14.61 -8.18 10.85
N PRO A 276 -15.08 -7.79 9.66
CA PRO A 276 -15.69 -8.75 8.77
C PRO A 276 -14.74 -9.83 8.27
N LEU A 277 -13.45 -9.52 8.15
CA LEU A 277 -12.43 -10.49 7.74
C LEU A 277 -12.08 -11.48 8.86
N LEU A 278 -11.91 -11.01 10.09
CA LEU A 278 -11.28 -11.77 11.18
C LEU A 278 -12.23 -12.08 12.35
N ALA A 279 -13.27 -11.26 12.57
CA ALA A 279 -14.30 -11.47 13.59
C ALA A 279 -15.64 -11.96 13.00
N GLY A 280 -15.78 -11.98 11.67
CA GLY A 280 -16.92 -12.60 11.00
C GLY A 280 -18.14 -11.70 10.76
N GLY A 281 -18.04 -10.39 10.99
CA GLY A 281 -19.12 -9.45 10.70
C GLY A 281 -18.76 -8.00 10.95
N TYR A 282 -19.56 -7.08 10.39
CA TYR A 282 -19.37 -5.65 10.63
C TYR A 282 -19.76 -5.27 12.04
N PRO A 283 -18.99 -4.38 12.74
CA PRO A 283 -19.35 -3.91 14.08
C PRO A 283 -20.63 -3.05 14.05
N ASP A 284 -21.44 -3.16 15.12
CA ASP A 284 -22.76 -2.50 15.19
C ASP A 284 -22.67 -0.99 15.04
N ASP A 285 -21.69 -0.33 15.69
CA ASP A 285 -21.49 1.11 15.59
C ASP A 285 -21.12 1.57 14.18
N VAL A 286 -20.40 0.75 13.42
CA VAL A 286 -20.11 1.01 12.01
C VAL A 286 -21.35 0.81 11.15
N ARG A 287 -22.13 -0.27 11.38
CA ARG A 287 -23.41 -0.50 10.70
C ARG A 287 -24.38 0.65 10.91
N GLU A 288 -24.52 1.13 12.15
CA GLU A 288 -25.37 2.27 12.48
C GLU A 288 -24.91 3.56 11.78
N HIS A 289 -23.58 3.78 11.70
CA HIS A 289 -23.03 4.95 11.00
C HIS A 289 -23.33 4.87 9.50
N VAL A 290 -23.06 3.75 8.85
CA VAL A 290 -23.31 3.52 7.43
C VAL A 290 -24.79 3.66 7.09
N ALA A 291 -25.71 3.13 7.93
CA ALA A 291 -27.14 3.20 7.72
C ALA A 291 -27.71 4.64 7.77
N ARG A 292 -26.99 5.61 8.34
CA ARG A 292 -27.36 7.04 8.27
C ARG A 292 -27.05 7.68 6.92
N ILE A 293 -26.21 7.05 6.11
CA ILE A 293 -25.70 7.58 4.84
C ILE A 293 -26.34 6.83 3.67
N VAL A 294 -26.41 5.51 3.78
CA VAL A 294 -26.95 4.63 2.74
C VAL A 294 -27.68 3.45 3.37
N GLU A 295 -28.82 3.08 2.82
CA GLU A 295 -29.46 1.82 3.18
C GLU A 295 -28.60 0.65 2.69
N PRO A 296 -28.12 -0.27 3.57
CA PRO A 296 -27.12 -1.26 3.24
C PRO A 296 -27.71 -2.46 2.46
N THR A 297 -28.52 -2.22 1.44
CA THR A 297 -29.14 -3.25 0.59
C THR A 297 -28.15 -4.01 -0.28
N PHE A 298 -26.92 -3.51 -0.39
CA PHE A 298 -25.81 -4.17 -1.06
C PHE A 298 -25.27 -5.36 -0.28
N ILE A 299 -25.49 -5.44 1.05
CA ILE A 299 -25.16 -6.60 1.88
C ILE A 299 -26.26 -7.64 1.77
N ARG A 300 -25.93 -8.85 1.33
CA ARG A 300 -26.86 -9.97 1.20
C ARG A 300 -26.61 -11.04 2.26
N ASP A 301 -27.63 -11.82 2.53
CA ASP A 301 -27.50 -12.96 3.45
C ASP A 301 -26.36 -13.89 3.04
N GLY A 302 -25.46 -14.18 3.97
CA GLY A 302 -24.30 -15.03 3.77
C GLY A 302 -23.04 -14.35 3.28
N ASP A 303 -23.08 -13.06 2.88
CA ASP A 303 -21.89 -12.34 2.41
C ASP A 303 -20.79 -12.25 3.47
N GLU A 304 -21.13 -11.95 4.71
CA GLU A 304 -20.14 -11.86 5.79
C GLU A 304 -19.43 -13.19 6.03
N LYS A 305 -20.12 -14.31 5.88
CA LYS A 305 -19.51 -15.64 5.93
C LYS A 305 -18.56 -15.91 4.76
N LEU A 306 -18.84 -15.32 3.60
CA LEU A 306 -17.93 -15.41 2.44
C LEU A 306 -16.69 -14.53 2.67
N ILE A 307 -16.88 -13.31 3.18
CA ILE A 307 -15.81 -12.35 3.52
C ILE A 307 -14.87 -12.94 4.58
N ALA A 308 -15.41 -13.58 5.61
CA ALA A 308 -14.66 -14.24 6.68
C ALA A 308 -14.01 -15.56 6.26
N ALA A 309 -13.75 -15.77 4.96
CA ALA A 309 -12.96 -16.92 4.51
C ALA A 309 -11.59 -16.91 5.23
N PRO A 310 -11.14 -18.05 5.80
CA PRO A 310 -9.88 -18.07 6.54
C PRO A 310 -8.71 -17.53 5.71
N ILE A 311 -7.86 -16.72 6.33
CA ILE A 311 -6.60 -16.24 5.75
C ILE A 311 -5.42 -16.82 6.53
N ASP A 312 -4.26 -16.96 5.88
CA ASP A 312 -3.03 -17.51 6.47
C ASP A 312 -2.06 -16.41 6.91
N LEU A 313 -2.24 -15.20 6.39
CA LEU A 313 -1.46 -14.02 6.74
C LEU A 313 -2.27 -12.75 6.51
N LEU A 314 -1.96 -11.72 7.30
CA LEU A 314 -2.45 -10.36 7.08
C LEU A 314 -1.28 -9.45 6.70
N GLY A 315 -1.32 -8.88 5.50
CA GLY A 315 -0.40 -7.84 5.06
C GLY A 315 -0.75 -6.50 5.70
N ILE A 316 0.26 -5.81 6.20
CA ILE A 316 0.13 -4.50 6.86
C ILE A 316 0.96 -3.48 6.07
N ASN A 317 0.30 -2.46 5.56
CA ASN A 317 0.94 -1.25 5.05
C ASN A 317 0.86 -0.17 6.12
N TYR A 318 1.99 0.39 6.52
CA TYR A 318 2.05 1.45 7.53
C TYR A 318 2.99 2.57 7.10
N TYR A 319 2.54 3.81 7.24
CA TYR A 319 3.36 4.99 6.89
C TYR A 319 3.38 6.06 7.98
N SER A 320 2.25 6.30 8.66
CA SER A 320 2.08 7.42 9.59
C SER A 320 0.88 7.17 10.51
N PRO A 321 0.91 7.65 11.76
CA PRO A 321 -0.28 7.68 12.61
C PRO A 321 -1.23 8.81 12.20
N SER A 322 -2.46 8.77 12.73
CA SER A 322 -3.45 9.83 12.62
C SER A 322 -3.86 10.33 13.98
N TYR A 323 -3.79 11.65 14.22
CA TYR A 323 -4.28 12.29 15.44
C TYR A 323 -5.60 13.00 15.17
N VAL A 324 -6.61 12.73 16.01
CA VAL A 324 -7.96 13.25 15.85
C VAL A 324 -8.50 13.88 17.11
N ALA A 325 -9.33 14.91 16.96
CA ALA A 325 -10.09 15.53 18.04
C ALA A 325 -11.58 15.46 17.72
N GLY A 326 -12.41 15.33 18.74
CA GLY A 326 -13.85 15.46 18.64
C GLY A 326 -14.26 16.93 18.53
N ARG A 327 -15.19 17.26 17.65
CA ARG A 327 -15.70 18.61 17.41
C ARG A 327 -17.21 18.68 17.65
N PRO A 328 -17.65 18.79 18.93
CA PRO A 328 -19.07 18.90 19.24
C PRO A 328 -19.71 20.20 18.72
N ASP A 329 -18.89 21.20 18.36
CA ASP A 329 -19.31 22.47 17.73
C ASP A 329 -19.60 22.33 16.22
N GLY A 330 -19.38 21.17 15.62
CA GLY A 330 -19.62 20.91 14.20
C GLY A 330 -18.57 21.52 13.24
N ALA A 331 -17.45 22.00 13.76
CA ALA A 331 -16.40 22.66 12.97
C ALA A 331 -15.22 21.74 12.57
N GLY A 332 -15.47 20.43 12.50
CA GLY A 332 -14.48 19.44 12.10
C GLY A 332 -14.13 19.48 10.60
N ASN A 333 -13.08 18.76 10.24
CA ASN A 333 -12.64 18.53 8.86
C ASN A 333 -12.54 17.03 8.56
N GLY A 334 -13.43 16.21 9.12
CA GLY A 334 -13.42 14.76 8.98
C GLY A 334 -13.30 14.33 7.52
N ALA A 335 -12.46 13.32 7.28
CA ALA A 335 -12.11 12.85 5.94
C ALA A 335 -12.95 11.64 5.49
N TYR A 336 -13.84 11.15 6.36
CA TYR A 336 -14.68 10.00 6.07
C TYR A 336 -16.14 10.44 5.92
N PRO A 337 -16.93 9.72 5.10
CA PRO A 337 -18.35 10.04 4.96
C PRO A 337 -19.09 10.09 6.32
N GLY A 338 -19.78 11.21 6.58
CA GLY A 338 -20.52 11.44 7.83
C GLY A 338 -19.68 11.88 9.03
N THR A 339 -18.39 12.19 8.84
CA THR A 339 -17.50 12.68 9.91
C THR A 339 -17.14 14.17 9.76
N GLU A 340 -17.56 14.83 8.70
CA GLU A 340 -17.08 16.14 8.22
C GLU A 340 -17.17 17.25 9.29
N GLY A 341 -18.19 17.25 10.10
CA GLY A 341 -18.34 18.24 11.18
C GLY A 341 -17.92 17.73 12.56
N ALA A 342 -17.91 16.43 12.77
CA ALA A 342 -17.76 15.83 14.10
C ALA A 342 -16.30 15.53 14.49
N VAL A 343 -15.42 15.34 13.50
CA VAL A 343 -14.02 14.96 13.67
C VAL A 343 -13.09 16.01 13.09
N GLN A 344 -12.06 16.36 13.84
CA GLN A 344 -10.95 17.19 13.39
C GLN A 344 -9.71 16.30 13.26
N PHE A 345 -9.18 16.15 12.03
CA PHE A 345 -7.84 15.62 11.83
C PHE A 345 -6.83 16.72 12.13
N LEU A 346 -5.88 16.44 13.01
CA LEU A 346 -4.86 17.39 13.38
C LEU A 346 -3.79 17.47 12.28
N PRO A 347 -3.21 18.66 12.05
CA PRO A 347 -2.04 18.77 11.20
C PRO A 347 -0.90 17.88 11.69
N ALA A 348 -0.19 17.24 10.76
CA ALA A 348 1.00 16.47 11.09
C ALA A 348 2.04 17.38 11.78
N ALA A 349 2.67 16.87 12.83
CA ALA A 349 3.66 17.59 13.63
C ALA A 349 4.95 16.78 13.75
N GLY A 350 6.08 17.44 14.02
CA GLY A 350 7.39 16.79 14.12
C GLY A 350 8.07 16.61 12.74
N PRO A 351 8.98 15.65 12.60
CA PRO A 351 9.60 15.37 11.30
C PRO A 351 8.56 14.80 10.33
N LEU A 352 8.60 15.29 9.09
CA LEU A 352 7.65 14.95 8.03
C LEU A 352 8.36 14.35 6.82
N THR A 353 7.68 13.45 6.14
CA THR A 353 8.08 12.99 4.80
C THR A 353 7.74 14.05 3.74
N ASP A 354 8.19 13.87 2.49
CA ASP A 354 7.82 14.74 1.37
C ASP A 354 6.32 14.67 1.01
N MET A 355 5.60 13.63 1.51
CA MET A 355 4.14 13.55 1.47
C MET A 355 3.46 14.41 2.55
N GLY A 356 4.22 15.02 3.46
CA GLY A 356 3.68 15.70 4.64
C GLY A 356 3.19 14.76 5.73
N TRP A 357 3.57 13.49 5.69
CA TRP A 357 3.21 12.49 6.69
C TRP A 357 4.17 12.51 7.86
N MET A 358 3.63 12.41 9.06
CA MET A 358 4.42 12.36 10.30
C MET A 358 5.27 11.10 10.36
N ILE A 359 6.53 11.25 10.74
CA ILE A 359 7.46 10.14 10.98
C ILE A 359 7.36 9.74 12.45
N GLU A 360 6.66 8.67 12.75
CA GLU A 360 6.48 8.15 14.10
C GLU A 360 6.55 6.62 14.13
N PRO A 361 7.75 6.05 14.25
CA PRO A 361 7.94 4.59 14.26
C PRO A 361 7.16 3.87 15.35
N ALA A 362 7.00 4.48 16.54
CA ALA A 362 6.24 3.89 17.65
C ALA A 362 4.77 3.59 17.31
N GLY A 363 4.21 4.29 16.32
CA GLY A 363 2.87 3.99 15.80
C GLY A 363 2.78 2.61 15.17
N LEU A 364 3.85 2.17 14.49
CA LEU A 364 3.91 0.81 13.95
C LEU A 364 3.88 -0.26 15.04
N THR A 365 4.67 -0.09 16.11
CA THR A 365 4.65 -1.02 17.25
C THR A 365 3.25 -1.13 17.85
N ARG A 366 2.62 0.02 18.16
CA ARG A 366 1.26 0.05 18.75
C ARG A 366 0.22 -0.62 17.85
N LEU A 367 0.30 -0.36 16.54
CA LEU A 367 -0.62 -0.92 15.56
C LEU A 367 -0.49 -2.44 15.49
N LEU A 368 0.74 -2.96 15.38
CA LEU A 368 1.00 -4.39 15.31
C LEU A 368 0.57 -5.12 16.59
N GLU A 369 0.87 -4.57 17.77
CA GLU A 369 0.42 -5.11 19.07
C GLU A 369 -1.09 -5.14 19.19
N ARG A 370 -1.75 -4.06 18.77
CA ARG A 370 -3.21 -3.97 18.77
C ARG A 370 -3.82 -5.05 17.89
N ILE A 371 -3.37 -5.18 16.63
CA ILE A 371 -3.91 -6.18 15.70
C ILE A 371 -3.70 -7.59 16.25
N ALA A 372 -2.51 -7.89 16.78
CA ALA A 372 -2.23 -9.21 17.38
C ALA A 372 -3.09 -9.49 18.63
N THR A 373 -3.49 -8.46 19.36
CA THR A 373 -4.35 -8.57 20.55
C THR A 373 -5.82 -8.74 20.18
N ASP A 374 -6.32 -7.90 19.25
CA ASP A 374 -7.74 -7.87 18.89
C ASP A 374 -8.10 -9.07 17.98
N TYR A 375 -7.13 -9.56 17.17
CA TYR A 375 -7.32 -10.66 16.21
C TYR A 375 -6.23 -11.73 16.36
N PRO A 376 -6.22 -12.48 17.47
CA PRO A 376 -5.15 -13.43 17.77
C PRO A 376 -5.08 -14.58 16.77
N GLY A 377 -3.85 -15.05 16.51
CA GLY A 377 -3.59 -16.24 15.71
C GLY A 377 -3.42 -15.99 14.19
N VAL A 378 -3.48 -14.74 13.74
CA VAL A 378 -3.17 -14.39 12.35
C VAL A 378 -1.73 -13.87 12.26
N PRO A 379 -0.84 -14.53 11.51
CA PRO A 379 0.50 -14.03 11.25
C PRO A 379 0.46 -12.71 10.49
N LEU A 380 1.36 -11.77 10.82
CA LEU A 380 1.48 -10.47 10.18
C LEU A 380 2.70 -10.40 9.27
N LEU A 381 2.58 -9.67 8.17
CA LEU A 381 3.68 -9.31 7.27
C LEU A 381 3.60 -7.82 6.99
N ILE A 382 4.65 -7.05 7.26
CA ILE A 382 4.72 -5.67 6.75
C ILE A 382 4.93 -5.75 5.25
N THR A 383 3.86 -5.50 4.49
CA THR A 383 3.83 -5.58 3.04
C THR A 383 4.24 -4.28 2.37
N GLU A 384 4.15 -3.16 3.11
CA GLU A 384 4.69 -1.86 2.69
C GLU A 384 5.04 -1.02 3.92
N ASN A 385 6.25 -0.49 3.92
CA ASN A 385 6.67 0.63 4.77
C ASN A 385 7.82 1.38 4.11
N GLY A 386 7.75 2.71 4.08
CA GLY A 386 8.72 3.56 3.40
C GLY A 386 8.31 5.02 3.43
N ALA A 387 9.13 5.87 2.82
CA ALA A 387 8.87 7.30 2.80
C ALA A 387 9.35 7.97 1.51
N ALA A 388 8.60 8.97 1.05
CA ALA A 388 9.05 9.85 -0.01
C ALA A 388 9.96 10.94 0.56
N PHE A 389 11.07 11.20 -0.13
CA PHE A 389 11.96 12.33 0.11
C PHE A 389 12.41 12.97 -1.20
N PRO A 390 12.84 14.25 -1.21
CA PRO A 390 13.25 14.97 -2.41
C PRO A 390 14.67 14.55 -2.83
N ASP A 391 14.82 13.32 -3.27
CA ASP A 391 16.11 12.72 -3.65
C ASP A 391 16.75 13.46 -4.83
N LYS A 392 18.00 13.86 -4.67
CA LYS A 392 18.80 14.52 -5.72
C LYS A 392 20.03 13.67 -6.01
N PRO A 393 20.14 13.13 -7.24
CA PRO A 393 21.37 12.49 -7.68
C PRO A 393 22.54 13.50 -7.61
N GLY A 394 23.69 13.06 -7.16
CA GLY A 394 24.95 13.79 -7.34
C GLY A 394 25.28 13.94 -8.84
N ALA A 395 26.28 14.76 -9.16
CA ALA A 395 26.75 14.86 -10.52
C ALA A 395 27.31 13.50 -11.02
N ASP A 396 27.02 13.15 -12.25
CA ASP A 396 27.64 12.00 -12.90
C ASP A 396 29.16 12.25 -13.02
N SER A 397 29.95 11.21 -12.75
CA SER A 397 31.42 11.20 -12.92
C SER A 397 31.82 10.25 -14.03
N PRO A 398 33.07 10.32 -14.53
CA PRO A 398 33.59 9.34 -15.47
C PRO A 398 33.52 7.88 -14.94
N ASP A 399 33.47 7.72 -13.63
CA ASP A 399 33.45 6.42 -12.95
C ASP A 399 32.02 5.87 -12.72
N GLY A 400 30.98 6.61 -13.13
CA GLY A 400 29.60 6.16 -13.06
C GLY A 400 28.58 7.25 -12.69
N PRO A 401 27.30 6.84 -12.50
CA PRO A 401 26.24 7.75 -12.12
C PRO A 401 26.48 8.32 -10.72
N GLY A 402 26.07 9.58 -10.53
CA GLY A 402 26.12 10.23 -9.23
C GLY A 402 25.33 9.46 -8.16
N GLN A 403 25.90 9.36 -6.98
CA GLN A 403 25.24 8.70 -5.85
C GLN A 403 24.03 9.51 -5.39
N VAL A 404 22.98 8.83 -4.96
CA VAL A 404 21.84 9.44 -4.28
C VAL A 404 21.96 9.16 -2.79
N ILE A 405 22.30 10.19 -2.04
CA ILE A 405 22.47 10.10 -0.57
C ILE A 405 21.16 10.51 0.08
N ASP A 406 20.42 9.53 0.57
CA ASP A 406 19.08 9.66 1.15
C ASP A 406 19.06 9.27 2.64
N THR A 407 19.86 9.96 3.45
CA THR A 407 20.01 9.71 4.88
C THR A 407 18.70 9.77 5.66
N ASP A 408 17.76 10.62 5.24
CA ASP A 408 16.45 10.74 5.88
C ASP A 408 15.62 9.44 5.68
N ARG A 409 15.73 8.79 4.50
CA ARG A 409 15.09 7.49 4.27
C ARG A 409 15.75 6.40 5.08
N ILE A 410 17.09 6.42 5.25
CA ILE A 410 17.79 5.48 6.15
C ILE A 410 17.27 5.64 7.57
N ALA A 411 17.19 6.88 8.08
CA ALA A 411 16.68 7.15 9.42
C ALA A 411 15.23 6.70 9.61
N TYR A 412 14.39 6.91 8.59
CA TYR A 412 12.99 6.43 8.58
C TYR A 412 12.95 4.91 8.68
N LEU A 413 13.68 4.19 7.83
CA LEU A 413 13.70 2.73 7.80
C LEU A 413 14.28 2.13 9.08
N ASP A 414 15.39 2.68 9.60
CA ASP A 414 16.00 2.24 10.87
C ASP A 414 15.01 2.36 12.03
N GLY A 415 14.32 3.50 12.14
CA GLY A 415 13.31 3.70 13.19
C GLY A 415 12.15 2.70 13.09
N HIS A 416 11.63 2.45 11.89
CA HIS A 416 10.50 1.52 11.70
C HIS A 416 10.93 0.05 11.84
N LEU A 417 12.14 -0.33 11.46
CA LEU A 417 12.66 -1.66 11.71
C LEU A 417 12.86 -1.92 13.23
N ARG A 418 13.34 -0.93 13.98
CA ARG A 418 13.39 -1.03 15.46
C ARG A 418 12.00 -1.19 16.05
N ALA A 419 11.01 -0.45 15.56
CA ALA A 419 9.62 -0.57 15.99
C ALA A 419 9.03 -1.95 15.66
N ALA A 420 9.32 -2.50 14.49
CA ALA A 420 8.93 -3.85 14.11
C ALA A 420 9.59 -4.91 15.01
N HIS A 421 10.89 -4.77 15.30
CA HIS A 421 11.60 -5.65 16.22
C HIS A 421 11.04 -5.59 17.65
N GLU A 422 10.67 -4.39 18.12
CA GLU A 422 10.02 -4.20 19.41
C GLU A 422 8.70 -4.96 19.48
N ALA A 423 7.85 -4.88 18.44
CA ALA A 423 6.60 -5.63 18.36
C ALA A 423 6.86 -7.16 18.44
N ILE A 424 7.86 -7.66 17.71
CA ILE A 424 8.26 -9.08 17.78
C ILE A 424 8.69 -9.45 19.22
N SER A 425 9.50 -8.61 19.87
CA SER A 425 9.97 -8.86 21.24
C SER A 425 8.84 -8.90 22.28
N ARG A 426 7.70 -8.28 21.96
CA ARG A 426 6.47 -8.28 22.76
C ARG A 426 5.48 -9.40 22.36
N GLY A 427 5.89 -10.30 21.46
CA GLY A 427 5.15 -11.52 21.12
C GLY A 427 4.28 -11.44 19.87
N VAL A 428 4.40 -10.39 19.06
CA VAL A 428 3.71 -10.31 17.76
C VAL A 428 4.35 -11.30 16.78
N ASP A 429 3.53 -12.13 16.14
CA ASP A 429 3.95 -13.04 15.06
C ASP A 429 4.12 -12.24 13.75
N LEU A 430 5.21 -11.49 13.65
CA LEU A 430 5.58 -10.73 12.48
C LEU A 430 6.61 -11.51 11.65
N ARG A 431 6.23 -11.87 10.42
CA ARG A 431 6.97 -12.80 9.57
C ARG A 431 7.97 -12.13 8.62
N GLY A 432 7.87 -10.82 8.37
CA GLY A 432 8.76 -10.14 7.43
C GLY A 432 8.47 -8.66 7.27
N TYR A 433 9.31 -8.03 6.45
CA TYR A 433 9.25 -6.60 6.15
C TYR A 433 9.62 -6.36 4.68
N LEU A 434 8.70 -5.74 3.95
CA LEU A 434 8.90 -5.35 2.56
C LEU A 434 8.93 -3.82 2.47
N VAL A 435 10.05 -3.29 1.97
CA VAL A 435 10.19 -1.83 1.80
C VAL A 435 9.31 -1.33 0.66
N TRP A 436 8.59 -0.24 0.88
CA TRP A 436 7.93 0.51 -0.16
C TRP A 436 8.77 1.74 -0.52
N SER A 437 9.38 1.79 -1.70
CA SER A 437 9.24 0.89 -2.83
C SER A 437 10.63 0.46 -3.32
N PHE A 438 10.70 -0.60 -4.12
CA PHE A 438 11.96 -0.97 -4.77
C PHE A 438 12.45 0.15 -5.69
N LEU A 439 11.59 0.62 -6.62
CA LEU A 439 11.89 1.70 -7.56
C LEU A 439 11.16 2.99 -7.20
N ASP A 440 11.75 4.15 -7.48
CA ASP A 440 10.97 5.36 -7.69
C ASP A 440 9.95 5.07 -8.81
N ASN A 441 8.71 5.52 -8.65
CA ASN A 441 7.64 5.11 -9.54
C ASN A 441 6.56 6.18 -9.72
N PHE A 442 5.47 5.82 -10.41
CA PHE A 442 4.29 6.64 -10.56
C PHE A 442 3.46 6.64 -9.26
N GLU A 443 3.57 7.72 -8.47
CA GLU A 443 2.86 7.85 -7.19
C GLU A 443 1.44 8.37 -7.38
N TRP A 444 0.63 7.63 -8.07
CA TRP A 444 -0.81 7.86 -8.25
C TRP A 444 -1.16 9.30 -8.67
N ALA A 445 -2.01 10.02 -7.90
CA ALA A 445 -2.37 11.41 -8.18
C ALA A 445 -1.16 12.39 -8.11
N GLU A 446 -0.09 12.01 -7.40
CA GLU A 446 1.16 12.76 -7.30
C GLU A 446 2.05 12.61 -8.54
N GLY A 447 1.75 11.69 -9.43
CA GLY A 447 2.59 11.40 -10.60
C GLY A 447 4.01 11.00 -10.20
N TYR A 448 5.02 11.56 -10.87
CA TYR A 448 6.42 11.21 -10.61
C TYR A 448 7.15 12.13 -9.65
N ARG A 449 6.43 13.06 -8.98
CA ARG A 449 7.08 14.04 -8.09
C ARG A 449 7.46 13.48 -6.73
N LYS A 450 6.84 12.38 -6.27
CA LYS A 450 7.10 11.73 -4.99
C LYS A 450 7.93 10.47 -5.19
N ARG A 451 9.05 10.38 -4.48
CA ARG A 451 10.04 9.33 -4.69
C ARG A 451 10.18 8.46 -3.45
N PHE A 452 9.55 7.28 -3.49
CA PHE A 452 9.59 6.29 -2.41
C PHE A 452 10.69 5.23 -2.58
N GLY A 453 11.19 5.06 -3.80
CA GLY A 453 12.12 3.99 -4.12
C GLY A 453 13.40 4.01 -3.30
N ILE A 454 13.93 2.84 -2.98
CA ILE A 454 15.32 2.68 -2.55
C ILE A 454 16.28 2.69 -3.76
N VAL A 455 15.74 2.55 -4.97
CA VAL A 455 16.44 2.71 -6.24
C VAL A 455 15.88 3.92 -6.96
N HIS A 456 16.74 4.86 -7.28
CA HIS A 456 16.41 6.04 -8.08
C HIS A 456 16.18 5.63 -9.53
N VAL A 457 15.10 6.13 -10.14
CA VAL A 457 14.80 5.99 -11.57
C VAL A 457 14.90 7.35 -12.26
N ASP A 458 15.76 7.44 -13.26
CA ASP A 458 15.73 8.55 -14.21
C ASP A 458 14.68 8.24 -15.28
N TYR A 459 13.53 8.90 -15.20
CA TYR A 459 12.39 8.60 -16.07
C TYR A 459 12.62 8.92 -17.57
N LEU A 460 13.65 9.69 -17.90
CA LEU A 460 14.01 9.99 -19.30
C LEU A 460 14.87 8.87 -19.92
N THR A 461 15.85 8.40 -19.16
CA THR A 461 16.82 7.39 -19.64
C THR A 461 16.48 5.99 -19.16
N GLN A 462 15.56 5.86 -18.21
CA GLN A 462 15.21 4.62 -17.52
C GLN A 462 16.40 3.99 -16.76
N ARG A 463 17.42 4.78 -16.40
CA ARG A 463 18.55 4.33 -15.61
C ARG A 463 18.14 4.09 -14.16
N ARG A 464 18.57 2.95 -13.60
CA ARG A 464 18.42 2.61 -12.19
C ARG A 464 19.73 2.94 -11.45
N THR A 465 19.60 3.64 -10.32
CA THR A 465 20.74 3.96 -9.44
C THR A 465 20.35 3.61 -8.01
N PRO A 466 20.93 2.57 -7.39
CA PRO A 466 20.72 2.27 -5.99
C PRO A 466 21.07 3.49 -5.14
N LYS A 467 20.16 3.86 -4.24
CA LYS A 467 20.37 4.94 -3.29
C LYS A 467 21.20 4.45 -2.09
N ALA A 468 21.66 5.36 -1.25
CA ALA A 468 22.36 4.99 -0.01
C ALA A 468 21.48 4.09 0.88
N SER A 469 20.17 4.32 0.93
CA SER A 469 19.20 3.48 1.63
C SER A 469 19.16 2.04 1.11
N ALA A 470 19.30 1.81 -0.20
CA ALA A 470 19.37 0.45 -0.75
C ALA A 470 20.61 -0.31 -0.25
N ARG A 471 21.77 0.35 -0.20
CA ARG A 471 23.01 -0.25 0.28
C ARG A 471 22.96 -0.51 1.79
N TRP A 472 22.41 0.43 2.54
CA TRP A 472 22.16 0.24 3.96
C TRP A 472 21.19 -0.93 4.23
N TYR A 473 20.10 -1.04 3.48
CA TYR A 473 19.13 -2.14 3.60
C TYR A 473 19.76 -3.49 3.22
N GLN A 474 20.64 -3.52 2.22
CA GLN A 474 21.46 -4.69 1.88
C GLN A 474 22.28 -5.18 3.09
N GLU A 475 22.90 -4.25 3.84
CA GLU A 475 23.65 -4.60 5.05
C GLU A 475 22.74 -5.17 6.14
N VAL A 476 21.55 -4.57 6.36
CA VAL A 476 20.54 -5.07 7.31
C VAL A 476 20.14 -6.50 6.96
N ILE A 477 19.84 -6.77 5.70
CA ILE A 477 19.49 -8.12 5.22
C ILE A 477 20.63 -9.10 5.47
N SER A 478 21.85 -8.73 5.12
CA SER A 478 23.03 -9.60 5.25
C SER A 478 23.33 -10.02 6.69
N ARG A 479 23.03 -9.11 7.65
CA ARG A 479 23.21 -9.35 9.09
C ARG A 479 21.98 -9.97 9.75
N ASN A 480 20.84 -10.00 9.05
CA ASN A 480 19.52 -10.29 9.61
C ASN A 480 19.22 -9.41 10.83
N GLY A 481 19.60 -8.12 10.79
CA GLY A 481 19.51 -7.24 11.95
C GLY A 481 20.07 -5.83 11.76
N LEU A 482 20.00 -5.03 12.84
CA LEU A 482 20.41 -3.64 12.92
C LEU A 482 21.63 -3.48 13.82
#